data_13738458699f988492a10c86688e3e38
#
_entry.id   13738458699f988492a10c86688e3e38
#
_cell.length_a   1.000
_cell.length_b   1.000
_cell.length_c   1.000
_cell.angle_alpha   90.00
_cell.angle_beta   90.00
_cell.angle_gamma   90.00
#
_symmetry.space_group_name_H-M   'P 1'
#
loop_
_entity.id
_entity.type
_entity.pdbx_description
1 polymer ?
#
loop_
_entity_poly.entity_id
_entity_poly.type
_entity_poly.pdbx_seq_one_letter_code
_entity_poly.pdbx_strand_id
1 'polypeptide(L)'
;MKATYLNSKHKDLGGFMVDFSGWEMPLHYGSQLNEHTEVRTNVGIFDVSHMAVFDLDGEKQEDFLRFLLPNDIKKINGQNKAMYSPMLNHEGGILDDLIVYYLGNKSFRIVSNCATREKNLSWLSKIAEPFDVGVDFKSDYSILALQGPNSHKFIKSHIEKDISKFSVHNVDDVMIASTGYTGELGYEIICDQEKGIKFWNEFISNDVQPIGLAARDTLRLEAGLNLYGTDMDETNTPYDSNIGWTIDLNDKDRDFIGKNALEEKKDSKKILKGFYTEERGVLRGGAEVIFEGGSGVVTSGTWSPTFKKNIGFCRVDKNCGEIGSAVLRDKKITLKFSNTNFLESLK
;
A
#
# COMPACT_ATOMS: atom_id res chain seq x y z
N MET A 1 -4.22 -7.87 -22.13
CA MET A 1 -4.24 -7.45 -20.71
C MET A 1 -4.71 -8.63 -19.86
N LYS A 2 -4.14 -8.81 -18.66
CA LYS A 2 -4.68 -9.74 -17.66
C LYS A 2 -5.99 -9.16 -17.10
N ALA A 3 -6.84 -10.00 -16.54
CA ALA A 3 -8.10 -9.58 -15.93
C ALA A 3 -8.30 -10.31 -14.61
N THR A 4 -8.94 -9.67 -13.63
CA THR A 4 -9.39 -10.35 -12.42
C THR A 4 -10.64 -11.18 -12.76
N TYR A 5 -10.98 -12.12 -11.91
CA TYR A 5 -12.19 -12.94 -12.07
C TYR A 5 -13.49 -12.09 -11.92
N LEU A 6 -13.40 -10.85 -11.41
CA LEU A 6 -14.53 -9.91 -11.33
C LEU A 6 -14.65 -8.97 -12.54
N ASN A 7 -13.82 -9.12 -13.57
CA ASN A 7 -13.75 -8.19 -14.71
C ASN A 7 -15.12 -7.97 -15.39
N SER A 8 -15.89 -9.03 -15.65
CA SER A 8 -17.24 -8.90 -16.23
C SER A 8 -18.18 -8.14 -15.29
N LYS A 9 -18.11 -8.40 -13.99
CA LYS A 9 -18.93 -7.72 -12.98
C LYS A 9 -18.61 -6.22 -12.88
N HIS A 10 -17.35 -5.84 -13.04
CA HIS A 10 -16.98 -4.41 -13.11
C HIS A 10 -17.64 -3.74 -14.32
N LYS A 11 -17.62 -4.39 -15.49
CA LYS A 11 -18.27 -3.89 -16.71
C LYS A 11 -19.79 -3.80 -16.57
N ASP A 12 -20.41 -4.82 -15.98
CA ASP A 12 -21.86 -4.86 -15.72
C ASP A 12 -22.31 -3.74 -14.77
N LEU A 13 -21.45 -3.33 -13.83
CA LEU A 13 -21.68 -2.21 -12.92
C LEU A 13 -21.28 -0.84 -13.51
N GLY A 14 -20.94 -0.77 -14.80
CA GLY A 14 -20.58 0.47 -15.50
C GLY A 14 -19.16 0.96 -15.20
N GLY A 15 -18.26 0.07 -14.78
CA GLY A 15 -16.87 0.40 -14.53
C GLY A 15 -16.15 0.89 -15.79
N PHE A 16 -15.50 2.06 -15.71
CA PHE A 16 -14.62 2.57 -16.75
C PHE A 16 -13.27 1.86 -16.66
N MET A 17 -13.05 0.90 -17.56
CA MET A 17 -11.88 0.01 -17.50
C MET A 17 -10.65 0.65 -18.16
N VAL A 18 -9.49 0.47 -17.53
CA VAL A 18 -8.19 0.96 -18.01
C VAL A 18 -7.11 -0.11 -17.86
N ASP A 19 -6.00 0.07 -18.57
CA ASP A 19 -4.77 -0.69 -18.32
C ASP A 19 -4.09 -0.17 -17.04
N PHE A 20 -3.96 -1.04 -16.06
CA PHE A 20 -3.19 -0.80 -14.85
C PHE A 20 -2.11 -1.87 -14.70
N SER A 21 -0.89 -1.53 -15.07
CA SER A 21 0.26 -2.45 -15.01
C SER A 21 0.00 -3.80 -15.71
N GLY A 22 -0.63 -3.76 -16.89
CA GLY A 22 -0.98 -4.93 -17.69
C GLY A 22 -2.28 -5.64 -17.28
N TRP A 23 -3.03 -5.09 -16.32
CA TRP A 23 -4.35 -5.57 -15.88
C TRP A 23 -5.46 -4.64 -16.34
N GLU A 24 -6.57 -5.20 -16.84
CA GLU A 24 -7.79 -4.45 -17.13
C GLU A 24 -8.56 -4.21 -15.82
N MET A 25 -8.49 -3.00 -15.28
CA MET A 25 -9.04 -2.65 -13.96
C MET A 25 -10.00 -1.44 -14.04
N PRO A 26 -11.01 -1.35 -13.15
CA PRO A 26 -11.90 -0.21 -13.11
C PRO A 26 -11.21 1.04 -12.56
N LEU A 27 -11.15 2.10 -13.36
CA LEU A 27 -10.65 3.41 -12.92
C LEU A 27 -11.67 4.11 -12.00
N HIS A 28 -12.96 4.05 -12.37
CA HIS A 28 -14.09 4.57 -11.60
C HIS A 28 -15.41 3.92 -12.09
N TYR A 29 -16.48 4.07 -11.30
CA TYR A 29 -17.85 3.67 -11.60
C TYR A 29 -18.79 4.87 -11.76
N GLY A 30 -18.32 5.89 -12.48
CA GLY A 30 -19.05 7.11 -12.76
C GLY A 30 -18.38 8.35 -12.21
N SER A 31 -18.11 8.43 -10.91
CA SER A 31 -17.52 9.62 -10.29
C SER A 31 -16.47 9.28 -9.23
N GLN A 32 -15.20 9.47 -9.56
CA GLN A 32 -14.09 9.36 -8.61
C GLN A 32 -14.32 10.17 -7.32
N LEU A 33 -14.92 11.36 -7.42
CA LEU A 33 -15.18 12.22 -6.25
C LEU A 33 -16.23 11.64 -5.32
N ASN A 34 -17.31 11.09 -5.89
CA ASN A 34 -18.35 10.44 -5.10
C ASN A 34 -17.84 9.16 -4.45
N GLU A 35 -17.11 8.35 -5.20
CA GLU A 35 -16.48 7.11 -4.70
C GLU A 35 -15.51 7.42 -3.55
N HIS A 36 -14.67 8.44 -3.70
CA HIS A 36 -13.79 8.90 -2.62
C HIS A 36 -14.58 9.32 -1.37
N THR A 37 -15.63 10.13 -1.57
CA THR A 37 -16.48 10.61 -0.48
C THR A 37 -17.20 9.46 0.22
N GLU A 38 -17.68 8.48 -0.55
CA GLU A 38 -18.35 7.29 -0.03
C GLU A 38 -17.42 6.52 0.94
N VAL A 39 -16.16 6.30 0.56
CA VAL A 39 -15.19 5.64 1.44
C VAL A 39 -14.91 6.45 2.71
N ARG A 40 -14.84 7.80 2.62
CA ARG A 40 -14.59 8.66 3.77
C ARG A 40 -15.78 8.73 4.74
N THR A 41 -17.01 8.63 4.24
CA THR A 41 -18.22 8.87 5.05
C THR A 41 -19.06 7.63 5.33
N ASN A 42 -18.87 6.57 4.56
CA ASN A 42 -19.68 5.36 4.65
C ASN A 42 -18.80 4.10 4.47
N VAL A 43 -18.93 3.41 3.35
CA VAL A 43 -18.17 2.19 3.03
C VAL A 43 -18.11 1.98 1.52
N GLY A 44 -16.95 1.54 1.03
CA GLY A 44 -16.77 1.10 -0.35
C GLY A 44 -16.00 -0.22 -0.45
N ILE A 45 -16.18 -0.92 -1.55
CA ILE A 45 -15.46 -2.17 -1.84
C ILE A 45 -14.57 -2.00 -3.07
N PHE A 46 -13.32 -2.41 -2.94
CA PHE A 46 -12.33 -2.44 -4.00
C PHE A 46 -12.02 -3.89 -4.37
N ASP A 47 -11.95 -4.18 -5.67
CA ASP A 47 -11.24 -5.36 -6.16
C ASP A 47 -9.75 -5.03 -6.29
N VAL A 48 -8.92 -5.67 -5.50
CA VAL A 48 -7.45 -5.56 -5.56
C VAL A 48 -6.81 -6.93 -5.83
N SER A 49 -7.56 -7.85 -6.46
CA SER A 49 -7.11 -9.22 -6.78
C SER A 49 -6.01 -9.28 -7.83
N HIS A 50 -5.66 -8.15 -8.44
CA HIS A 50 -4.47 -8.03 -9.28
C HIS A 50 -3.16 -8.11 -8.48
N MET A 51 -3.17 -7.85 -7.17
CA MET A 51 -2.00 -7.99 -6.30
C MET A 51 -1.52 -9.44 -6.21
N ALA A 52 -0.28 -9.63 -5.79
CA ALA A 52 0.33 -10.96 -5.68
C ALA A 52 0.22 -11.50 -4.26
N VAL A 53 -0.28 -12.74 -4.14
CA VAL A 53 -0.36 -13.48 -2.87
C VAL A 53 0.62 -14.64 -2.91
N PHE A 54 1.47 -14.75 -1.90
CA PHE A 54 2.43 -15.84 -1.73
C PHE A 54 2.23 -16.49 -0.37
N ASP A 55 2.03 -17.81 -0.34
CA ASP A 55 2.09 -18.60 0.88
C ASP A 55 3.48 -19.20 1.03
N LEU A 56 3.97 -19.22 2.25
CA LEU A 56 5.24 -19.85 2.57
C LEU A 56 4.99 -21.26 3.10
N ASP A 57 5.89 -22.20 2.75
CA ASP A 57 5.90 -23.57 3.24
C ASP A 57 7.30 -23.94 3.75
N GLY A 58 7.37 -24.75 4.81
CA GLY A 58 8.62 -25.17 5.45
C GLY A 58 8.69 -24.74 6.92
N GLU A 59 9.66 -25.31 7.66
CA GLU A 59 9.77 -25.05 9.10
C GLU A 59 10.50 -23.75 9.44
N LYS A 60 11.35 -23.23 8.54
CA LYS A 60 12.22 -22.06 8.78
C LYS A 60 11.66 -20.75 8.22
N GLN A 61 10.35 -20.64 8.07
CA GLN A 61 9.70 -19.42 7.53
C GLN A 61 10.04 -18.16 8.34
N GLU A 62 10.09 -18.26 9.68
CA GLU A 62 10.48 -17.14 10.53
C GLU A 62 11.92 -16.69 10.28
N ASP A 63 12.87 -17.63 10.22
CA ASP A 63 14.28 -17.32 9.97
C ASP A 63 14.47 -16.69 8.58
N PHE A 64 13.78 -17.23 7.56
CA PHE A 64 13.74 -16.67 6.23
C PHE A 64 13.23 -15.22 6.22
N LEU A 65 12.06 -14.97 6.83
CA LEU A 65 11.45 -13.63 6.87
C LEU A 65 12.29 -12.65 7.70
N ARG A 66 12.95 -13.10 8.76
CA ARG A 66 13.87 -12.30 9.55
C ARG A 66 15.11 -11.87 8.77
N PHE A 67 15.57 -12.70 7.84
CA PHE A 67 16.67 -12.38 6.94
C PHE A 67 16.22 -11.53 5.74
N LEU A 68 15.03 -11.78 5.20
CA LEU A 68 14.50 -11.08 4.03
C LEU A 68 14.15 -9.62 4.31
N LEU A 69 13.57 -9.32 5.49
CA LEU A 69 12.89 -8.06 5.76
C LEU A 69 13.63 -7.20 6.80
N PRO A 70 13.68 -5.87 6.64
CA PRO A 70 14.23 -4.98 7.66
C PRO A 70 13.34 -4.88 8.91
N ASN A 71 12.01 -5.06 8.79
CA ASN A 71 11.09 -5.14 9.92
C ASN A 71 11.11 -6.56 10.50
N ASP A 72 11.32 -6.71 11.82
CA ASP A 72 11.45 -8.04 12.42
C ASP A 72 10.09 -8.73 12.56
N ILE A 73 9.93 -9.87 11.87
CA ILE A 73 8.70 -10.67 11.88
C ILE A 73 8.35 -11.22 13.26
N LYS A 74 9.29 -11.29 14.20
CA LYS A 74 9.01 -11.67 15.60
C LYS A 74 7.94 -10.80 16.25
N LYS A 75 7.74 -9.56 15.77
CA LYS A 75 6.70 -8.67 16.28
C LYS A 75 5.28 -9.21 16.11
N ILE A 76 5.07 -10.09 15.15
CA ILE A 76 3.74 -10.65 14.86
C ILE A 76 3.65 -12.17 15.01
N ASN A 77 4.79 -12.86 15.21
CA ASN A 77 4.79 -14.31 15.36
C ASN A 77 3.94 -14.73 16.56
N GLY A 78 3.00 -15.66 16.35
CA GLY A 78 2.07 -16.15 17.35
C GLY A 78 0.92 -15.19 17.72
N GLN A 79 0.72 -14.07 17.03
CA GLN A 79 -0.23 -13.02 17.43
C GLN A 79 -1.41 -12.79 16.49
N ASN A 80 -1.63 -13.61 15.47
CA ASN A 80 -2.68 -13.36 14.44
C ASN A 80 -2.69 -11.90 13.95
N LYS A 81 -1.53 -11.42 13.51
CA LYS A 81 -1.32 -10.04 13.07
C LYS A 81 -0.70 -9.97 11.69
N ALA A 82 -0.80 -8.79 11.12
CA ALA A 82 -0.13 -8.37 9.91
C ALA A 82 1.01 -7.40 10.21
N MET A 83 2.00 -7.34 9.34
CA MET A 83 3.12 -6.42 9.42
C MET A 83 3.45 -5.85 8.04
N TYR A 84 3.50 -4.53 7.92
CA TYR A 84 4.03 -3.86 6.75
C TYR A 84 5.57 -3.81 6.80
N SER A 85 6.21 -4.10 5.68
CA SER A 85 7.66 -3.99 5.54
C SER A 85 8.04 -3.69 4.09
N PRO A 86 9.05 -2.86 3.83
CA PRO A 86 9.73 -2.90 2.55
C PRO A 86 10.52 -4.20 2.42
N MET A 87 10.74 -4.64 1.20
CA MET A 87 11.70 -5.67 0.81
C MET A 87 12.85 -4.99 0.08
N LEU A 88 14.09 -5.29 0.46
CA LEU A 88 15.26 -4.53 0.06
C LEU A 88 16.20 -5.33 -0.85
N ASN A 89 16.98 -4.60 -1.64
CA ASN A 89 18.20 -5.12 -2.25
C ASN A 89 19.40 -5.00 -1.27
N HIS A 90 20.54 -5.55 -1.65
CA HIS A 90 21.75 -5.51 -0.81
C HIS A 90 22.30 -4.09 -0.57
N GLU A 91 22.00 -3.14 -1.45
CA GLU A 91 22.37 -1.74 -1.36
C GLU A 91 21.39 -0.90 -0.52
N GLY A 92 20.37 -1.54 0.08
CA GLY A 92 19.35 -0.92 0.92
C GLY A 92 18.25 -0.20 0.12
N GLY A 93 18.21 -0.36 -1.20
CA GLY A 93 17.14 0.15 -2.07
C GLY A 93 15.87 -0.70 -1.96
N ILE A 94 14.71 -0.09 -2.14
CA ILE A 94 13.41 -0.74 -1.96
C ILE A 94 13.04 -1.50 -3.24
N LEU A 95 13.07 -2.83 -3.19
CA LEU A 95 12.61 -3.71 -4.29
C LEU A 95 11.10 -3.70 -4.45
N ASP A 96 10.39 -3.66 -3.33
CA ASP A 96 8.94 -3.55 -3.22
C ASP A 96 8.55 -3.26 -1.77
N ASP A 97 7.28 -2.93 -1.53
CA ASP A 97 6.66 -2.95 -0.21
C ASP A 97 5.56 -4.01 -0.15
N LEU A 98 5.41 -4.61 1.01
CA LEU A 98 4.55 -5.76 1.19
C LEU A 98 3.94 -5.82 2.59
N ILE A 99 2.89 -6.61 2.71
CA ILE A 99 2.31 -6.97 4.01
C ILE A 99 2.53 -8.46 4.23
N VAL A 100 3.05 -8.81 5.42
CA VAL A 100 3.16 -10.19 5.88
C VAL A 100 2.07 -10.46 6.91
N TYR A 101 1.35 -11.54 6.73
CA TYR A 101 0.29 -12.00 7.62
C TYR A 101 0.72 -13.28 8.31
N TYR A 102 0.53 -13.35 9.64
CA TYR A 102 0.68 -14.59 10.38
C TYR A 102 -0.63 -15.38 10.35
N LEU A 103 -0.60 -16.55 9.75
CA LEU A 103 -1.78 -17.40 9.55
C LEU A 103 -2.05 -18.38 10.72
N GLY A 104 -1.16 -18.42 11.71
CA GLY A 104 -1.14 -19.45 12.75
C GLY A 104 -0.13 -20.56 12.44
N ASN A 105 0.19 -21.39 13.44
CA ASN A 105 1.06 -22.57 13.30
C ASN A 105 2.41 -22.30 12.61
N LYS A 106 3.01 -21.12 12.84
CA LYS A 106 4.25 -20.65 12.20
C LYS A 106 4.15 -20.52 10.66
N SER A 107 2.94 -20.37 10.14
CA SER A 107 2.71 -20.17 8.72
C SER A 107 2.51 -18.69 8.40
N PHE A 108 3.02 -18.24 7.24
CA PHE A 108 2.96 -16.85 6.82
C PHE A 108 2.50 -16.71 5.38
N ARG A 109 1.79 -15.61 5.12
CA ARG A 109 1.38 -15.16 3.78
C ARG A 109 1.96 -13.79 3.52
N ILE A 110 2.41 -13.57 2.28
CA ILE A 110 2.92 -12.27 1.80
C ILE A 110 1.97 -11.76 0.74
N VAL A 111 1.60 -10.48 0.81
CA VAL A 111 0.90 -9.76 -0.25
C VAL A 111 1.76 -8.62 -0.74
N SER A 112 1.98 -8.53 -2.05
CA SER A 112 2.81 -7.51 -2.68
C SER A 112 2.18 -6.91 -3.94
N ASN A 113 2.82 -5.90 -4.52
CA ASN A 113 2.32 -5.19 -5.69
C ASN A 113 2.26 -6.06 -6.94
N CYS A 114 1.31 -5.77 -7.84
CA CYS A 114 1.10 -6.53 -9.08
C CYS A 114 2.18 -6.30 -10.13
N ALA A 115 2.70 -5.07 -10.23
CA ALA A 115 3.69 -4.70 -11.23
C ALA A 115 5.04 -5.42 -11.03
N THR A 116 5.35 -5.75 -9.79
CA THR A 116 6.60 -6.38 -9.35
C THR A 116 6.51 -7.88 -9.14
N ARG A 117 5.34 -8.48 -9.41
CA ARG A 117 5.02 -9.88 -9.11
C ARG A 117 6.12 -10.87 -9.51
N GLU A 118 6.54 -10.85 -10.77
CA GLU A 118 7.53 -11.81 -11.29
C GLU A 118 8.91 -11.58 -10.66
N LYS A 119 9.29 -10.31 -10.49
CA LYS A 119 10.52 -9.92 -9.80
C LYS A 119 10.49 -10.40 -8.35
N ASN A 120 9.38 -10.18 -7.66
CA ASN A 120 9.20 -10.58 -6.27
C ASN A 120 9.23 -12.11 -6.11
N LEU A 121 8.52 -12.86 -6.96
CA LEU A 121 8.55 -14.32 -6.92
C LEU A 121 9.97 -14.85 -7.10
N SER A 122 10.71 -14.34 -8.09
CA SER A 122 12.08 -14.72 -8.33
C SER A 122 12.99 -14.41 -7.14
N TRP A 123 12.86 -13.22 -6.55
CA TRP A 123 13.64 -12.80 -5.39
C TRP A 123 13.32 -13.63 -4.15
N LEU A 124 12.04 -13.77 -3.83
CA LEU A 124 11.57 -14.57 -2.69
C LEU A 124 12.08 -16.02 -2.79
N SER A 125 11.90 -16.68 -3.94
CA SER A 125 12.33 -18.06 -4.14
C SER A 125 13.84 -18.21 -4.00
N LYS A 126 14.64 -17.30 -4.57
CA LYS A 126 16.10 -17.31 -4.46
C LYS A 126 16.58 -17.17 -3.01
N ILE A 127 15.98 -16.23 -2.25
CA ILE A 127 16.40 -15.98 -0.86
C ILE A 127 15.85 -17.06 0.10
N ALA A 128 14.75 -17.71 -0.23
CA ALA A 128 14.15 -18.79 0.56
C ALA A 128 14.92 -20.13 0.48
N GLU A 129 15.65 -20.38 -0.64
CA GLU A 129 16.35 -21.65 -0.90
C GLU A 129 17.27 -22.09 0.25
N PRO A 130 18.17 -21.24 0.82
CA PRO A 130 19.05 -21.64 1.93
C PRO A 130 18.29 -22.00 3.23
N PHE A 131 17.04 -21.60 3.35
CA PHE A 131 16.19 -21.88 4.52
C PHE A 131 15.30 -23.10 4.33
N ASP A 132 15.33 -23.73 3.15
CA ASP A 132 14.41 -24.82 2.80
C ASP A 132 12.93 -24.40 2.97
N VAL A 133 12.61 -23.20 2.46
CA VAL A 133 11.28 -22.61 2.46
C VAL A 133 10.75 -22.52 1.03
N GLY A 134 9.58 -23.12 0.81
CA GLY A 134 8.83 -22.99 -0.44
C GLY A 134 8.09 -21.65 -0.50
N VAL A 135 7.96 -21.11 -1.71
CA VAL A 135 7.16 -19.90 -2.00
C VAL A 135 6.11 -20.27 -3.04
N ASP A 136 4.85 -20.36 -2.59
CA ASP A 136 3.71 -20.76 -3.42
C ASP A 136 2.89 -19.53 -3.83
N PHE A 137 2.94 -19.17 -5.12
CA PHE A 137 2.13 -18.09 -5.68
C PHE A 137 0.69 -18.53 -5.90
N LYS A 138 -0.24 -17.90 -5.18
CA LYS A 138 -1.68 -18.17 -5.26
C LYS A 138 -2.31 -17.42 -6.44
N SER A 139 -2.28 -18.04 -7.62
CA SER A 139 -2.79 -17.42 -8.86
C SER A 139 -4.32 -17.33 -8.93
N ASP A 140 -5.02 -18.10 -8.13
CA ASP A 140 -6.48 -18.24 -8.07
C ASP A 140 -7.11 -17.53 -6.86
N TYR A 141 -6.32 -16.73 -6.14
CA TYR A 141 -6.82 -15.98 -4.99
C TYR A 141 -7.39 -14.63 -5.38
N SER A 142 -8.32 -14.18 -4.57
CA SER A 142 -8.92 -12.86 -4.60
C SER A 142 -8.51 -12.04 -3.39
N ILE A 143 -8.45 -10.74 -3.58
CA ILE A 143 -8.32 -9.76 -2.50
C ILE A 143 -9.39 -8.70 -2.69
N LEU A 144 -10.33 -8.62 -1.74
CA LEU A 144 -11.36 -7.59 -1.69
C LEU A 144 -11.08 -6.68 -0.50
N ALA A 145 -11.01 -5.38 -0.74
CA ALA A 145 -10.82 -4.40 0.33
C ALA A 145 -12.13 -3.66 0.61
N LEU A 146 -12.74 -3.91 1.76
CA LEU A 146 -13.94 -3.25 2.27
C LEU A 146 -13.50 -2.11 3.21
N GLN A 147 -13.64 -0.86 2.79
CA GLN A 147 -13.00 0.29 3.45
C GLN A 147 -14.02 1.40 3.77
N GLY A 148 -13.89 2.01 4.92
CA GLY A 148 -14.70 3.14 5.38
C GLY A 148 -15.22 2.94 6.81
N PRO A 149 -15.71 4.01 7.47
CA PRO A 149 -16.12 3.97 8.89
C PRO A 149 -17.26 2.97 9.18
N ASN A 150 -18.07 2.64 8.18
CA ASN A 150 -19.17 1.68 8.32
C ASN A 150 -18.80 0.24 7.89
N SER A 151 -17.56 -0.03 7.48
CA SER A 151 -17.12 -1.35 6.99
C SER A 151 -17.39 -2.49 7.98
N HIS A 152 -17.27 -2.22 9.29
CA HIS A 152 -17.54 -3.20 10.33
C HIS A 152 -18.97 -3.77 10.30
N LYS A 153 -19.97 -2.97 9.88
CA LYS A 153 -21.37 -3.42 9.81
C LYS A 153 -21.57 -4.59 8.86
N PHE A 154 -20.76 -4.65 7.80
CA PHE A 154 -20.87 -5.64 6.74
C PHE A 154 -20.00 -6.88 7.00
N ILE A 155 -18.90 -6.72 7.74
CA ILE A 155 -17.97 -7.82 7.98
C ILE A 155 -18.23 -8.58 9.29
N LYS A 156 -18.96 -8.01 10.24
CA LYS A 156 -19.17 -8.57 11.58
C LYS A 156 -19.81 -9.97 11.61
N SER A 157 -20.58 -10.33 10.57
CA SER A 157 -21.17 -11.68 10.43
C SER A 157 -20.15 -12.75 10.00
N HIS A 158 -19.00 -12.32 9.51
CA HIS A 158 -17.92 -13.16 9.01
C HIS A 158 -16.72 -13.26 9.98
N ILE A 159 -16.76 -12.53 11.11
CA ILE A 159 -15.74 -12.57 12.16
C ILE A 159 -16.37 -12.86 13.50
N GLU A 160 -15.76 -13.75 14.27
CA GLU A 160 -16.28 -14.13 15.62
C GLU A 160 -16.11 -13.02 16.65
N LYS A 161 -15.10 -12.19 16.50
CA LYS A 161 -14.72 -11.10 17.42
C LYS A 161 -14.23 -9.90 16.63
N ASP A 162 -14.43 -8.72 17.20
CA ASP A 162 -13.81 -7.51 16.66
C ASP A 162 -12.30 -7.66 16.57
N ILE A 163 -11.74 -7.36 15.41
CA ILE A 163 -10.31 -7.41 15.18
C ILE A 163 -9.71 -6.00 15.21
N SER A 164 -8.64 -5.85 15.99
CA SER A 164 -7.91 -4.59 16.07
C SER A 164 -7.12 -4.34 14.79
N LYS A 165 -6.72 -3.09 14.58
CA LYS A 165 -5.90 -2.71 13.42
C LYS A 165 -4.66 -3.62 13.28
N PHE A 166 -4.37 -4.05 12.06
CA PHE A 166 -3.34 -5.04 11.73
C PHE A 166 -3.53 -6.43 12.39
N SER A 167 -4.76 -6.78 12.77
CA SER A 167 -5.07 -8.17 13.19
C SER A 167 -5.66 -8.97 12.05
N VAL A 168 -5.50 -10.29 12.15
CA VAL A 168 -5.92 -11.28 11.17
C VAL A 168 -6.91 -12.24 11.81
N HIS A 169 -7.97 -12.60 11.11
CA HIS A 169 -8.93 -13.62 11.45
C HIS A 169 -9.03 -14.63 10.31
N ASN A 170 -8.80 -15.91 10.61
CA ASN A 170 -8.85 -16.99 9.62
C ASN A 170 -10.04 -17.90 9.95
N VAL A 171 -10.96 -18.06 9.00
CA VAL A 171 -12.12 -18.96 9.09
C VAL A 171 -12.35 -19.63 7.75
N ASP A 172 -12.43 -20.97 7.72
CA ASP A 172 -12.77 -21.75 6.53
C ASP A 172 -12.03 -21.34 5.24
N ASP A 173 -10.72 -21.23 5.33
CA ASP A 173 -9.82 -20.79 4.23
C ASP A 173 -10.09 -19.37 3.72
N VAL A 174 -10.78 -18.55 4.52
CA VAL A 174 -10.91 -17.11 4.31
C VAL A 174 -10.07 -16.38 5.33
N MET A 175 -9.16 -15.54 4.87
CA MET A 175 -8.42 -14.62 5.73
C MET A 175 -9.07 -13.25 5.68
N ILE A 176 -9.44 -12.71 6.84
CA ILE A 176 -9.95 -11.35 7.01
C ILE A 176 -8.94 -10.58 7.86
N ALA A 177 -8.34 -9.55 7.29
CA ALA A 177 -7.36 -8.72 7.98
C ALA A 177 -7.88 -7.29 8.14
N SER A 178 -7.69 -6.69 9.33
CA SER A 178 -8.00 -5.28 9.56
C SER A 178 -6.85 -4.41 9.03
N THR A 179 -6.71 -4.41 7.71
CA THR A 179 -5.73 -3.67 6.91
C THR A 179 -6.43 -2.90 5.80
N GLY A 180 -5.69 -2.08 5.07
CA GLY A 180 -6.21 -1.31 3.95
C GLY A 180 -5.26 -0.20 3.50
N TYR A 181 -5.69 0.55 2.49
CA TYR A 181 -4.87 1.55 1.80
C TYR A 181 -5.60 2.90 1.67
N THR A 182 -6.44 3.24 2.64
CA THR A 182 -7.30 4.45 2.58
C THR A 182 -7.13 5.40 3.77
N GLY A 183 -6.53 4.90 4.86
CA GLY A 183 -6.49 5.63 6.13
C GLY A 183 -7.76 5.46 6.99
N GLU A 184 -8.85 4.94 6.41
CA GLU A 184 -10.07 4.62 7.12
C GLU A 184 -9.99 3.25 7.80
N LEU A 185 -10.96 2.98 8.68
CA LEU A 185 -11.23 1.62 9.14
C LEU A 185 -11.58 0.74 7.94
N GLY A 186 -11.07 -0.49 7.94
CA GLY A 186 -11.38 -1.39 6.84
C GLY A 186 -10.83 -2.78 7.03
N TYR A 187 -11.21 -3.64 6.10
CA TYR A 187 -10.87 -5.05 6.10
C TYR A 187 -10.45 -5.48 4.69
N GLU A 188 -9.44 -6.30 4.62
CA GLU A 188 -9.06 -7.01 3.39
C GLU A 188 -9.42 -8.49 3.55
N ILE A 189 -10.17 -9.00 2.59
CA ILE A 189 -10.65 -10.38 2.55
C ILE A 189 -9.84 -11.09 1.48
N ILE A 190 -9.06 -12.10 1.87
CA ILE A 190 -8.19 -12.87 1.00
C ILE A 190 -8.64 -14.33 1.03
N CYS A 191 -9.07 -14.84 -0.11
CA CYS A 191 -9.60 -16.18 -0.28
C CYS A 191 -9.50 -16.65 -1.74
N ASP A 192 -9.91 -17.89 -2.02
CA ASP A 192 -10.08 -18.33 -3.40
C ASP A 192 -11.10 -17.48 -4.18
N GLN A 193 -11.03 -17.50 -5.51
CA GLN A 193 -11.86 -16.68 -6.37
C GLN A 193 -13.36 -16.99 -6.24
N GLU A 194 -13.76 -18.24 -5.93
CA GLU A 194 -15.17 -18.60 -5.78
C GLU A 194 -15.79 -17.94 -4.55
N LYS A 195 -15.08 -17.99 -3.43
CA LYS A 195 -15.48 -17.28 -2.20
C LYS A 195 -15.45 -15.77 -2.40
N GLY A 196 -14.43 -15.25 -3.10
CA GLY A 196 -14.34 -13.83 -3.43
C GLY A 196 -15.53 -13.33 -4.26
N ILE A 197 -16.01 -14.10 -5.25
CA ILE A 197 -17.22 -13.77 -6.00
C ILE A 197 -18.46 -13.73 -5.08
N LYS A 198 -18.56 -14.63 -4.10
CA LYS A 198 -19.68 -14.63 -3.14
C LYS A 198 -19.67 -13.38 -2.27
N PHE A 199 -18.50 -13.01 -1.68
CA PHE A 199 -18.35 -11.77 -0.91
C PHE A 199 -18.67 -10.52 -1.74
N TRP A 200 -18.15 -10.44 -2.98
CA TRP A 200 -18.46 -9.33 -3.87
C TRP A 200 -19.96 -9.19 -4.10
N ASN A 201 -20.65 -10.28 -4.49
CA ASN A 201 -22.08 -10.27 -4.72
C ASN A 201 -22.88 -9.91 -3.46
N GLU A 202 -22.48 -10.43 -2.30
CA GLU A 202 -23.11 -10.12 -1.02
C GLU A 202 -23.02 -8.62 -0.72
N PHE A 203 -21.84 -8.02 -0.80
CA PHE A 203 -21.66 -6.61 -0.49
C PHE A 203 -22.38 -5.71 -1.50
N ILE A 204 -22.29 -5.99 -2.80
CA ILE A 204 -23.01 -5.23 -3.83
C ILE A 204 -24.53 -5.32 -3.64
N SER A 205 -25.07 -6.49 -3.28
CA SER A 205 -26.51 -6.66 -3.03
C SER A 205 -26.99 -5.98 -1.74
N ASN A 206 -26.06 -5.60 -0.85
CA ASN A 206 -26.32 -4.80 0.34
C ASN A 206 -25.92 -3.34 0.17
N ASP A 207 -25.94 -2.83 -1.06
CA ASP A 207 -25.70 -1.42 -1.44
C ASP A 207 -24.30 -0.88 -1.10
N VAL A 208 -23.29 -1.76 -0.91
CA VAL A 208 -21.89 -1.31 -0.81
C VAL A 208 -21.40 -0.86 -2.18
N GLN A 209 -20.93 0.38 -2.27
CA GLN A 209 -20.49 0.96 -3.53
C GLN A 209 -19.17 0.35 -4.01
N PRO A 210 -19.06 -0.08 -5.28
CA PRO A 210 -17.79 -0.45 -5.89
C PRO A 210 -16.94 0.81 -6.10
N ILE A 211 -15.64 0.70 -5.82
CA ILE A 211 -14.71 1.82 -5.84
C ILE A 211 -13.56 1.51 -6.80
N GLY A 212 -13.25 2.47 -7.68
CA GLY A 212 -12.19 2.33 -8.67
C GLY A 212 -10.83 2.86 -8.21
N LEU A 213 -9.82 2.62 -9.08
CA LEU A 213 -8.42 2.95 -8.82
C LEU A 213 -8.19 4.46 -8.63
N ALA A 214 -8.97 5.31 -9.28
CA ALA A 214 -8.80 6.76 -9.16
C ALA A 214 -9.14 7.26 -7.75
N ALA A 215 -10.20 6.74 -7.13
CA ALA A 215 -10.52 7.04 -5.74
C ALA A 215 -9.51 6.40 -4.79
N ARG A 216 -9.04 5.16 -5.09
CA ARG A 216 -7.97 4.50 -4.32
C ARG A 216 -6.71 5.37 -4.23
N ASP A 217 -6.28 5.99 -5.34
CA ASP A 217 -5.10 6.85 -5.37
C ASP A 217 -5.29 8.14 -4.56
N THR A 218 -6.44 8.80 -4.65
CA THR A 218 -6.70 10.00 -3.85
C THR A 218 -6.79 9.69 -2.36
N LEU A 219 -7.41 8.58 -1.98
CA LEU A 219 -7.55 8.13 -0.59
C LEU A 219 -6.19 7.79 0.04
N ARG A 220 -5.35 7.01 -0.65
CA ARG A 220 -4.03 6.63 -0.14
C ARG A 220 -3.12 7.84 0.05
N LEU A 221 -3.18 8.80 -0.89
CA LEU A 221 -2.36 10.00 -0.86
C LEU A 221 -2.75 10.89 0.34
N GLU A 222 -4.05 11.07 0.59
CA GLU A 222 -4.52 11.77 1.79
C GLU A 222 -4.06 11.10 3.09
N ALA A 223 -4.01 9.78 3.11
CA ALA A 223 -3.58 8.99 4.26
C ALA A 223 -2.05 8.93 4.45
N GLY A 224 -1.28 9.48 3.52
CA GLY A 224 0.19 9.47 3.62
C GLY A 224 0.85 8.17 3.22
N LEU A 225 0.16 7.33 2.43
CA LEU A 225 0.65 6.00 2.04
C LEU A 225 1.37 6.07 0.69
N ASN A 226 2.59 5.53 0.66
CA ASN A 226 3.43 5.52 -0.53
C ASN A 226 2.86 4.59 -1.62
N LEU A 227 3.17 4.90 -2.87
CA LEU A 227 2.96 4.01 -4.02
C LEU A 227 4.33 3.60 -4.58
N TYR A 228 4.61 2.29 -4.55
CA TYR A 228 5.83 1.75 -5.14
C TYR A 228 5.92 2.04 -6.65
N GLY A 229 7.12 2.33 -7.12
CA GLY A 229 7.39 2.75 -8.50
C GLY A 229 7.09 4.24 -8.77
N THR A 230 6.51 4.95 -7.79
CA THR A 230 6.18 6.38 -7.90
C THR A 230 6.82 7.18 -6.76
N ASP A 231 6.54 6.82 -5.51
CA ASP A 231 7.05 7.53 -4.34
C ASP A 231 8.33 6.89 -3.77
N MET A 232 8.60 5.66 -4.13
CA MET A 232 9.78 4.91 -3.76
C MET A 232 10.08 3.80 -4.77
N ASP A 233 11.35 3.47 -4.91
CA ASP A 233 11.87 2.44 -5.80
C ASP A 233 13.24 1.93 -5.33
N GLU A 234 13.93 1.17 -6.18
CA GLU A 234 15.24 0.58 -5.88
C GLU A 234 16.36 1.61 -5.66
N THR A 235 16.17 2.86 -6.05
CA THR A 235 17.14 3.95 -5.85
C THR A 235 16.98 4.67 -4.52
N ASN A 236 15.90 4.37 -3.79
CA ASN A 236 15.55 5.01 -2.52
C ASN A 236 15.66 4.03 -1.36
N THR A 237 16.12 4.52 -0.23
CA THR A 237 16.08 3.77 1.03
C THR A 237 14.77 4.00 1.77
N PRO A 238 14.41 3.16 2.77
CA PRO A 238 13.30 3.43 3.66
C PRO A 238 13.40 4.79 4.39
N TYR A 239 14.62 5.28 4.67
CA TYR A 239 14.83 6.60 5.27
C TYR A 239 14.40 7.74 4.34
N ASP A 240 14.71 7.61 3.04
CA ASP A 240 14.33 8.60 2.04
C ASP A 240 12.83 8.62 1.75
N SER A 241 12.14 7.53 2.08
CA SER A 241 10.76 7.26 1.69
C SER A 241 9.76 7.36 2.84
N ASN A 242 10.18 7.98 3.97
CA ASN A 242 9.36 8.17 5.17
C ASN A 242 8.81 6.88 5.78
N ILE A 243 9.46 5.74 5.53
CA ILE A 243 9.16 4.42 6.10
C ILE A 243 10.34 3.84 6.90
N GLY A 244 11.29 4.69 7.31
CA GLY A 244 12.43 4.30 8.14
C GLY A 244 12.04 3.68 9.49
N TRP A 245 10.82 3.92 9.97
CA TRP A 245 10.25 3.29 11.17
C TRP A 245 10.07 1.76 11.04
N THR A 246 10.12 1.22 9.82
CA THR A 246 10.07 -0.22 9.55
C THR A 246 11.41 -0.92 9.78
N ILE A 247 12.51 -0.16 9.89
CA ILE A 247 13.83 -0.73 10.09
C ILE A 247 14.00 -1.07 11.57
N ASP A 248 14.11 -2.36 11.90
CA ASP A 248 14.33 -2.83 13.26
C ASP A 248 15.79 -3.27 13.44
N LEU A 249 16.53 -2.49 14.21
CA LEU A 249 17.94 -2.73 14.58
C LEU A 249 18.11 -3.11 16.06
N ASN A 250 17.02 -3.45 16.77
CA ASN A 250 17.06 -3.77 18.20
C ASN A 250 17.81 -5.08 18.49
N ASP A 251 17.58 -6.11 17.68
CA ASP A 251 18.32 -7.36 17.74
C ASP A 251 19.62 -7.21 16.94
N LYS A 252 20.73 -7.00 17.63
CA LYS A 252 22.04 -6.77 16.98
C LYS A 252 22.62 -8.02 16.33
N ASP A 253 22.25 -9.18 16.83
CA ASP A 253 22.69 -10.47 16.27
C ASP A 253 21.90 -10.87 15.01
N ARG A 254 20.78 -10.18 14.74
CA ARG A 254 20.01 -10.36 13.53
C ARG A 254 20.72 -9.74 12.34
N ASP A 255 20.90 -10.52 11.29
CA ASP A 255 21.24 -10.01 9.97
C ASP A 255 20.01 -10.00 9.06
N PHE A 256 19.95 -9.04 8.13
CA PHE A 256 18.94 -8.96 7.08
C PHE A 256 19.48 -8.26 5.83
N ILE A 257 18.86 -8.53 4.70
CA ILE A 257 19.27 -7.97 3.41
C ILE A 257 19.26 -6.44 3.45
N GLY A 258 20.39 -5.84 3.12
CA GLY A 258 20.57 -4.38 3.08
C GLY A 258 20.92 -3.73 4.43
N LYS A 259 21.08 -4.50 5.53
CA LYS A 259 21.38 -3.96 6.87
C LYS A 259 22.60 -3.03 6.87
N ASN A 260 23.75 -3.48 6.38
CA ASN A 260 24.99 -2.71 6.37
C ASN A 260 24.82 -1.40 5.57
N ALA A 261 24.20 -1.48 4.40
CA ALA A 261 23.93 -0.30 3.58
C ALA A 261 22.98 0.70 4.27
N LEU A 262 22.00 0.21 5.03
CA LEU A 262 21.09 1.06 5.79
C LEU A 262 21.76 1.72 6.98
N GLU A 263 22.70 1.04 7.66
CA GLU A 263 23.50 1.62 8.75
C GLU A 263 24.39 2.77 8.24
N GLU A 264 25.01 2.61 7.06
CA GLU A 264 25.79 3.66 6.41
C GLU A 264 24.94 4.85 5.93
N LYS A 265 23.70 4.58 5.44
CA LYS A 265 22.80 5.60 4.90
C LYS A 265 21.81 6.19 5.90
N LYS A 266 21.97 5.89 7.19
CA LYS A 266 21.04 6.36 8.24
C LYS A 266 20.86 7.89 8.27
N ASP A 267 21.91 8.64 7.91
CA ASP A 267 21.91 10.09 7.86
C ASP A 267 21.58 10.63 6.45
N SER A 268 20.72 9.93 5.69
CA SER A 268 20.26 10.44 4.40
C SER A 268 19.80 11.89 4.49
N LYS A 269 20.22 12.70 3.52
CA LYS A 269 19.84 14.12 3.42
C LYS A 269 18.46 14.32 2.80
N LYS A 270 17.95 13.32 2.08
CA LYS A 270 16.66 13.38 1.40
C LYS A 270 15.53 12.81 2.26
N ILE A 271 14.32 13.28 2.01
CA ILE A 271 13.10 12.81 2.66
C ILE A 271 11.92 12.97 1.70
N LEU A 272 10.96 12.07 1.80
CA LEU A 272 9.64 12.24 1.19
C LEU A 272 8.79 13.13 2.11
N LYS A 273 8.33 14.27 1.61
CA LYS A 273 7.49 15.23 2.33
C LYS A 273 6.15 15.42 1.63
N GLY A 274 5.11 15.69 2.42
CA GLY A 274 3.84 16.18 1.91
C GLY A 274 3.96 17.65 1.48
N PHE A 275 3.19 18.03 0.48
CA PHE A 275 2.94 19.43 0.16
C PHE A 275 1.47 19.64 -0.15
N TYR A 276 1.01 20.87 0.04
CA TYR A 276 -0.30 21.31 -0.42
C TYR A 276 -0.26 22.73 -0.99
N THR A 277 -1.24 23.03 -1.84
CA THR A 277 -1.44 24.37 -2.39
C THR A 277 -2.93 24.64 -2.62
N GLU A 278 -3.35 25.89 -2.47
CA GLU A 278 -4.70 26.37 -2.79
C GLU A 278 -4.82 26.85 -4.24
N GLU A 279 -3.68 26.94 -4.95
CA GLU A 279 -3.68 27.36 -6.33
C GLU A 279 -4.22 26.25 -7.24
N ARG A 280 -4.87 26.68 -8.34
CA ARG A 280 -5.49 25.73 -9.28
C ARG A 280 -4.46 24.96 -10.10
N GLY A 281 -4.71 23.69 -10.28
CA GLY A 281 -3.93 22.75 -11.08
C GLY A 281 -3.16 21.76 -10.25
N VAL A 282 -3.14 20.50 -10.71
CA VAL A 282 -2.48 19.38 -10.03
C VAL A 282 -1.05 19.25 -10.53
N LEU A 283 -0.08 19.29 -9.63
CA LEU A 283 1.30 18.90 -9.93
C LEU A 283 1.36 17.39 -10.09
N ARG A 284 2.08 16.92 -11.10
CA ARG A 284 2.31 15.50 -11.38
C ARG A 284 3.74 15.12 -11.08
N GLY A 285 3.99 13.83 -10.95
CA GLY A 285 5.35 13.30 -10.78
C GLY A 285 6.32 13.85 -11.83
N GLY A 286 7.55 14.13 -11.40
CA GLY A 286 8.60 14.74 -12.21
C GLY A 286 8.63 16.27 -12.21
N ALA A 287 7.62 16.97 -11.66
CA ALA A 287 7.69 18.42 -11.54
C ALA A 287 8.77 18.84 -10.53
N GLU A 288 9.59 19.82 -10.91
CA GLU A 288 10.63 20.36 -10.04
C GLU A 288 10.00 21.19 -8.91
N VAL A 289 10.54 21.02 -7.70
CA VAL A 289 10.21 21.80 -6.50
C VAL A 289 11.44 22.59 -6.10
N ILE A 290 11.29 23.91 -5.97
CA ILE A 290 12.36 24.83 -5.56
C ILE A 290 12.05 25.36 -4.16
N PHE A 291 13.03 25.36 -3.28
CA PHE A 291 12.97 25.92 -1.93
C PHE A 291 14.28 26.64 -1.58
N GLU A 292 14.30 27.34 -0.47
CA GLU A 292 15.53 28.03 -0.03
C GLU A 292 16.65 27.02 0.21
N GLY A 293 17.73 27.18 -0.54
CA GLY A 293 18.94 26.35 -0.43
C GLY A 293 18.91 25.04 -1.22
N GLY A 294 17.87 24.78 -2.05
CA GLY A 294 17.87 23.56 -2.87
C GLY A 294 16.66 23.34 -3.78
N SER A 295 16.66 22.16 -4.34
CA SER A 295 15.55 21.69 -5.16
C SER A 295 15.19 20.23 -4.84
N GLY A 296 14.02 19.84 -5.31
CA GLY A 296 13.48 18.48 -5.20
C GLY A 296 12.56 18.15 -6.36
N VAL A 297 11.86 17.05 -6.25
CA VAL A 297 10.96 16.56 -7.31
C VAL A 297 9.64 16.07 -6.70
N VAL A 298 8.53 16.41 -7.34
CA VAL A 298 7.21 15.83 -7.03
C VAL A 298 7.23 14.35 -7.42
N THR A 299 6.78 13.48 -6.53
CA THR A 299 6.58 12.05 -6.82
C THR A 299 5.12 11.75 -7.12
N SER A 300 4.20 12.21 -6.28
CA SER A 300 2.76 12.04 -6.44
C SER A 300 2.02 13.36 -6.27
N GLY A 301 0.87 13.50 -6.93
CA GLY A 301 0.02 14.68 -6.74
C GLY A 301 -1.39 14.48 -7.27
N THR A 302 -2.35 15.00 -6.50
CA THR A 302 -3.77 14.92 -6.82
C THR A 302 -4.55 16.10 -6.24
N TRP A 303 -5.80 16.24 -6.68
CA TRP A 303 -6.78 17.06 -5.97
C TRP A 303 -7.40 16.23 -4.83
N SER A 304 -7.35 16.75 -3.62
CA SER A 304 -8.00 16.15 -2.45
C SER A 304 -9.47 16.57 -2.36
N PRO A 305 -10.42 15.65 -2.48
CA PRO A 305 -11.83 15.95 -2.25
C PRO A 305 -12.13 16.33 -0.79
N THR A 306 -11.44 15.73 0.17
CA THR A 306 -11.61 16.00 1.62
C THR A 306 -11.19 17.41 1.98
N PHE A 307 -10.01 17.84 1.58
CA PHE A 307 -9.43 19.14 1.97
C PHE A 307 -9.70 20.25 0.97
N LYS A 308 -10.24 19.93 -0.22
CA LYS A 308 -10.47 20.88 -1.33
C LYS A 308 -9.20 21.65 -1.71
N LYS A 309 -8.07 20.95 -1.73
CA LYS A 309 -6.74 21.46 -2.04
C LYS A 309 -6.00 20.51 -2.97
N ASN A 310 -5.03 21.05 -3.70
CA ASN A 310 -4.05 20.18 -4.35
C ASN A 310 -3.06 19.71 -3.30
N ILE A 311 -2.85 18.41 -3.21
CA ILE A 311 -1.91 17.75 -2.31
C ILE A 311 -0.96 16.87 -3.10
N GLY A 312 0.17 16.55 -2.53
CA GLY A 312 1.11 15.63 -3.14
C GLY A 312 2.29 15.30 -2.24
N PHE A 313 3.12 14.41 -2.74
CA PHE A 313 4.42 14.11 -2.15
C PHE A 313 5.54 14.63 -3.03
N CYS A 314 6.61 15.07 -2.40
CA CYS A 314 7.84 15.46 -3.07
C CYS A 314 9.06 14.95 -2.30
N ARG A 315 10.09 14.58 -3.05
CA ARG A 315 11.39 14.22 -2.49
C ARG A 315 12.27 15.45 -2.44
N VAL A 316 12.58 15.91 -1.24
CA VAL A 316 13.31 17.14 -0.95
C VAL A 316 14.42 16.88 0.06
N ASP A 317 15.29 17.88 0.27
CA ASP A 317 16.25 17.83 1.38
C ASP A 317 15.52 17.98 2.71
N LYS A 318 16.02 17.32 3.77
CA LYS A 318 15.44 17.42 5.12
C LYS A 318 15.33 18.87 5.62
N ASN A 319 16.20 19.75 5.14
CA ASN A 319 16.27 21.17 5.54
C ASN A 319 15.50 22.09 4.57
N CYS A 320 14.51 21.58 3.82
CA CYS A 320 13.78 22.37 2.79
C CYS A 320 12.91 23.52 3.35
N GLY A 321 12.83 23.68 4.68
CA GLY A 321 11.95 24.68 5.29
C GLY A 321 10.47 24.30 5.23
N GLU A 322 9.60 25.32 5.27
CA GLU A 322 8.12 25.13 5.29
C GLU A 322 7.47 25.51 3.97
N ILE A 323 8.17 26.23 3.11
CA ILE A 323 7.62 26.77 1.84
C ILE A 323 8.56 26.44 0.69
N GLY A 324 7.96 25.99 -0.40
CA GLY A 324 8.60 25.82 -1.69
C GLY A 324 7.77 26.41 -2.81
N SER A 325 8.22 26.22 -4.03
CA SER A 325 7.49 26.58 -5.23
C SER A 325 7.73 25.56 -6.34
N ALA A 326 6.79 25.48 -7.27
CA ALA A 326 6.92 24.71 -8.50
C ALA A 326 6.36 25.51 -9.67
N VAL A 327 6.70 25.11 -10.89
CA VAL A 327 6.13 25.71 -12.09
C VAL A 327 5.06 24.78 -12.67
N LEU A 328 3.87 25.33 -12.89
CA LEU A 328 2.76 24.63 -13.53
C LEU A 328 2.21 25.48 -14.67
N ARG A 329 2.32 25.00 -15.92
CA ARG A 329 1.88 25.73 -17.12
C ARG A 329 2.41 27.18 -17.15
N ASP A 330 3.73 27.32 -16.99
CA ASP A 330 4.46 28.61 -16.98
C ASP A 330 4.10 29.55 -15.81
N LYS A 331 3.28 29.11 -14.88
CA LYS A 331 2.95 29.87 -13.67
C LYS A 331 3.69 29.28 -12.46
N LYS A 332 4.40 30.13 -11.73
CA LYS A 332 4.98 29.77 -10.45
C LYS A 332 3.86 29.67 -9.41
N ILE A 333 3.76 28.52 -8.73
CA ILE A 333 2.82 28.26 -7.65
C ILE A 333 3.57 28.05 -6.34
N THR A 334 2.96 28.46 -5.23
CA THR A 334 3.52 28.30 -3.88
C THR A 334 3.08 26.97 -3.29
N LEU A 335 4.02 26.25 -2.71
CA LEU A 335 3.80 24.98 -2.01
C LEU A 335 4.07 25.19 -0.52
N LYS A 336 3.14 24.71 0.31
CA LYS A 336 3.35 24.59 1.75
C LYS A 336 3.70 23.15 2.07
N PHE A 337 4.87 22.94 2.66
CA PHE A 337 5.30 21.60 3.06
C PHE A 337 4.61 21.15 4.34
N SER A 338 4.33 19.85 4.45
CA SER A 338 3.66 19.21 5.58
C SER A 338 4.21 17.80 5.78
N ASN A 339 3.70 17.09 6.78
CA ASN A 339 3.84 15.66 6.85
C ASN A 339 3.08 15.00 5.70
N THR A 340 3.47 13.78 5.34
CA THR A 340 2.79 13.02 4.27
C THR A 340 1.36 12.63 4.65
N ASN A 341 1.05 12.40 5.92
CA ASN A 341 -0.31 12.09 6.39
C ASN A 341 -1.15 13.39 6.50
N PHE A 342 -1.91 13.69 5.45
CA PHE A 342 -2.76 14.88 5.40
C PHE A 342 -3.99 14.76 6.29
N LEU A 343 -4.48 13.55 6.56
CA LEU A 343 -5.59 13.31 7.48
C LEU A 343 -5.28 13.75 8.92
N GLU A 344 -3.99 13.82 9.28
CA GLU A 344 -3.52 14.34 10.57
C GLU A 344 -3.07 15.79 10.49
N SER A 345 -2.41 16.19 9.39
CA SER A 345 -1.72 17.48 9.31
C SER A 345 -2.58 18.64 8.77
N LEU A 346 -3.71 18.36 8.11
CA LEU A 346 -4.61 19.39 7.54
C LEU A 346 -5.99 19.45 8.21
N LYS A 347 -6.17 18.76 9.33
CA LYS A 347 -7.42 18.84 10.13
C LYS A 347 -7.61 20.20 10.76
#